data_8c9b871fe1f13f5757ce85b41f998093
#
_entry.id   8c9b871fe1f13f5757ce85b41f998093
#
_cell.length_a   1.000
_cell.length_b   1.000
_cell.length_c   1.000
_cell.angle_alpha   90.00
_cell.angle_beta   90.00
_cell.angle_gamma   90.00
#
_symmetry.space_group_name_H-M   'P 1'
#
loop_
_entity.id
_entity.type
_entity.pdbx_description
1 polymer ?
#
loop_
_entity_poly.entity_id
_entity_poly.type
_entity_poly.pdbx_seq_one_letter_code
_entity_poly.pdbx_strand_id
1 'polypeptide(L)' 'MSQEDVFRWLEANPGWHRTAEVKRAVGKESSSVRGSLAALEKHGEIKMRLLGKGPKAGVEWSV' A
#
# COMPACT_ATOMS: atom_id res chain seq x y z
N MET A 1 5.11 -0.74 14.53
CA MET A 1 5.05 -0.12 13.21
C MET A 1 3.81 0.72 13.08
N SER A 2 3.93 1.88 12.52
CA SER A 2 2.80 2.75 12.32
C SER A 2 2.45 2.84 10.83
N GLN A 3 1.23 3.25 10.55
CA GLN A 3 0.79 3.57 9.19
C GLN A 3 1.68 4.63 8.57
N GLU A 4 2.27 5.46 9.40
CA GLU A 4 3.13 6.56 9.00
C GLU A 4 4.33 6.11 8.19
N ASP A 5 4.94 4.96 8.56
CA ASP A 5 6.09 4.43 7.83
C ASP A 5 5.72 4.10 6.39
N VAL A 6 4.57 3.49 6.19
CA VAL A 6 4.07 3.16 4.87
C VAL A 6 3.75 4.43 4.08
N PHE A 7 3.09 5.37 4.71
CA PHE A 7 2.72 6.63 4.07
C PHE A 7 3.96 7.43 3.65
N ARG A 8 4.95 7.52 4.52
CA ARG A 8 6.19 8.23 4.22
C ARG A 8 6.93 7.61 3.04
N TRP A 9 6.94 6.29 2.98
CA TRP A 9 7.59 5.63 1.85
C TRP A 9 6.86 5.94 0.55
N LEU A 10 5.54 5.93 0.57
CA LEU A 10 4.74 6.26 -0.61
C LEU A 10 4.94 7.70 -1.04
N GLU A 11 5.05 8.63 -0.10
CA GLU A 11 5.34 10.03 -0.42
C GLU A 11 6.71 10.19 -1.06
N ALA A 12 7.69 9.48 -0.56
CA ALA A 12 9.06 9.53 -1.08
C ALA A 12 9.17 8.82 -2.43
N ASN A 13 8.25 7.93 -2.75
CA ASN A 13 8.25 7.14 -3.98
C ASN A 13 6.90 7.28 -4.69
N PRO A 14 6.61 8.44 -5.28
CA PRO A 14 5.32 8.66 -5.94
C PRO A 14 5.11 7.68 -7.09
N GLY A 15 3.83 7.41 -7.39
CA GLY A 15 3.45 6.47 -8.41
C GLY A 15 2.81 5.23 -7.80
N TRP A 16 2.42 4.30 -8.66
CA TRP A 16 1.70 3.10 -8.24
C TRP A 16 2.66 2.00 -7.83
N HIS A 17 2.44 1.42 -6.66
CA HIS A 17 3.28 0.35 -6.11
C HIS A 17 2.42 -0.80 -5.63
N ARG A 18 2.88 -2.01 -5.84
CA ARG A 18 2.20 -3.20 -5.36
C ARG A 18 2.46 -3.40 -3.87
N THR A 19 1.54 -4.11 -3.21
CA THR A 19 1.68 -4.43 -1.79
C THR A 19 3.02 -5.10 -1.48
N ALA A 20 3.44 -6.05 -2.34
CA ALA A 20 4.72 -6.75 -2.16
C ALA A 20 5.92 -5.79 -2.24
N GLU A 21 5.84 -4.81 -3.11
CA GLU A 21 6.89 -3.81 -3.25
C GLU A 21 6.98 -2.94 -2.00
N VAL A 22 5.85 -2.48 -1.51
CA VAL A 22 5.79 -1.68 -0.28
C VAL A 22 6.32 -2.49 0.91
N LYS A 23 5.90 -3.75 1.00
CA LYS A 23 6.35 -4.67 2.04
C LYS A 23 7.86 -4.77 2.07
N ARG A 24 8.49 -4.97 0.92
CA ARG A 24 9.95 -5.07 0.82
C ARG A 24 10.64 -3.79 1.25
N ALA A 25 10.08 -2.67 0.83
CA ALA A 25 10.67 -1.38 1.11
C ALA A 25 10.64 -1.03 2.59
N VAL A 26 9.52 -1.30 3.26
CA VAL A 26 9.39 -0.97 4.68
C VAL A 26 9.83 -2.09 5.62
N GLY A 27 10.09 -3.29 5.09
CA GLY A 27 10.60 -4.40 5.88
C GLY A 27 9.66 -4.96 6.91
N LYS A 28 8.36 -4.95 6.64
CA LYS A 28 7.34 -5.42 7.58
C LYS A 28 6.57 -6.60 7.01
N GLU A 29 5.76 -7.25 7.85
CA GLU A 29 4.96 -8.38 7.44
C GLU A 29 3.82 -7.95 6.52
N SER A 30 3.41 -8.87 5.61
CA SER A 30 2.35 -8.60 4.65
C SER A 30 1.04 -8.15 5.29
N SER A 31 0.64 -8.80 6.38
CA SER A 31 -0.61 -8.45 7.06
C SER A 31 -0.56 -7.04 7.64
N SER A 32 0.56 -6.67 8.23
CA SER A 32 0.74 -5.32 8.78
C SER A 32 0.72 -4.27 7.69
N VAL A 33 1.41 -4.53 6.58
CA VAL A 33 1.46 -3.59 5.45
C VAL A 33 0.08 -3.44 4.82
N ARG A 34 -0.63 -4.54 4.61
CA ARG A 34 -1.99 -4.49 4.07
C ARG A 34 -2.94 -3.70 4.96
N GLY A 35 -2.86 -3.93 6.26
CA GLY A 35 -3.67 -3.20 7.21
C GLY A 35 -3.40 -1.70 7.17
N SER A 36 -2.13 -1.32 7.12
CA SER A 36 -1.74 0.08 7.03
C SER A 36 -2.22 0.72 5.73
N LEU A 37 -2.02 0.03 4.60
CA LEU A 37 -2.46 0.53 3.30
C LEU A 37 -3.97 0.70 3.24
N ALA A 38 -4.70 -0.29 3.73
CA ALA A 38 -6.17 -0.25 3.74
C ALA A 38 -6.68 0.91 4.61
N ALA A 39 -6.07 1.12 5.77
CA ALA A 39 -6.45 2.21 6.65
C ALA A 39 -6.16 3.57 6.03
N LEU A 40 -5.00 3.73 5.40
CA LEU A 40 -4.64 4.99 4.73
C LEU A 40 -5.60 5.29 3.58
N GLU A 41 -5.97 4.29 2.82
CA GLU A 41 -6.93 4.44 1.72
C GLU A 41 -8.31 4.81 2.26
N LYS A 42 -8.74 4.15 3.32
CA LYS A 42 -10.03 4.42 3.96
C LYS A 42 -10.13 5.86 4.45
N HIS A 43 -9.02 6.41 4.94
CA HIS A 43 -8.97 7.80 5.40
C HIS A 43 -8.72 8.80 4.27
N GLY A 44 -8.60 8.34 3.04
CA GLY A 44 -8.40 9.22 1.89
C GLY A 44 -7.00 9.77 1.74
N GLU A 45 -6.04 9.20 2.45
CA GLU A 45 -4.65 9.67 2.40
C GLU A 45 -3.86 9.08 1.24
N ILE A 46 -4.27 7.91 0.77
CA ILE A 46 -3.68 7.28 -0.42
C ILE A 46 -4.79 6.76 -1.32
N LYS A 47 -4.40 6.40 -2.54
CA LYS A 47 -5.30 5.85 -3.55
C LYS A 47 -4.99 4.38 -3.78
N MET A 48 -5.99 3.64 -4.22
CA MET A 48 -5.85 2.23 -4.54
C MET A 48 -6.50 1.95 -5.89
N ARG A 49 -5.93 1.02 -6.65
CA ARG A 49 -6.55 0.54 -7.88
C ARG A 49 -6.38 -0.96 -8.01
N LEU A 50 -7.38 -1.59 -8.62
CA LEU A 50 -7.32 -3.01 -8.93
C LEU A 50 -6.68 -3.23 -10.30
N LEU A 51 -5.82 -4.24 -10.38
CA LEU A 51 -5.10 -4.55 -11.63
C LEU A 51 -5.85 -5.53 -12.52
N GLY A 52 -7.02 -6.03 -12.08
CA GLY A 52 -7.81 -6.97 -12.84
C GLY A 52 -9.08 -7.31 -12.14
N LYS A 53 -9.77 -8.36 -12.62
CA LYS A 53 -11.01 -8.84 -12.02
C LYS A 53 -10.79 -10.19 -11.37
N GLY A 54 -11.56 -10.46 -10.35
CA GLY A 54 -11.57 -11.75 -9.69
C GLY A 54 -10.67 -11.81 -8.45
N PRO A 55 -10.69 -12.96 -7.76
CA PRO A 55 -10.04 -13.08 -6.44
C PRO A 55 -8.50 -13.03 -6.50
N LYS A 56 -7.92 -13.24 -7.67
CA LYS A 56 -6.46 -13.19 -7.82
C LYS A 56 -5.97 -11.87 -8.38
N ALA A 57 -6.85 -10.90 -8.54
CA ALA A 57 -6.46 -9.59 -9.04
C ALA A 57 -5.52 -8.91 -8.04
N GLY A 58 -4.44 -8.34 -8.56
CA GLY A 58 -3.52 -7.58 -7.74
C GLY A 58 -4.08 -6.19 -7.44
N VAL A 59 -3.50 -5.52 -6.47
CA VAL A 59 -3.81 -4.13 -6.17
C VAL A 59 -2.54 -3.30 -6.18
N GLU A 60 -2.69 -2.03 -6.52
CA GLU A 60 -1.61 -1.06 -6.44
C GLU A 60 -2.05 0.12 -5.60
N TRP A 61 -1.09 0.74 -4.96
CA TRP A 61 -1.30 1.85 -4.04
C TRP A 61 -0.45 3.05 -4.45
N SER A 62 -0.98 4.24 -4.26
CA SER A 62 -0.27 5.49 -4.57
C SER A 62 -0.74 6.61 -3.65
N VAL A 63 0.12 7.56 -3.45
CA VAL A 63 -0.29 8.80 -2.79
C VAL A 63 -1.11 9.68 -3.72
#